data_eb28e6f6939009df69a96d22f0b505be
#
_entry.id   eb28e6f6939009df69a96d22f0b505be
#
_cell.length_a   1.000
_cell.length_b   1.000
_cell.length_c   1.000
_cell.angle_alpha   90.00
_cell.angle_beta   90.00
_cell.angle_gamma   90.00
#
_symmetry.space_group_name_H-M   'P 1'
#
loop_
_entity.id
_entity.type
_entity.pdbx_description
1 polymer ?
#
loop_
_entity_poly.entity_id
_entity_poly.type
_entity_poly.pdbx_seq_one_letter_code
_entity_poly.pdbx_strand_id
1 'polypeptide(L)'
;LKAMEIFNLRAISSAESGKAPVMESSLLKIKGSIIRQKTSDLLRKAIGPQALPYISEQFDEGWNQETIGPEYAGPLAKQYFIYRKISIYGGSNEIQKNIVAKSEFRM
;
A
#
# COMPACT_ATOMS: atom_id res chain seq x y z
N LEU A 1 -9.78 4.07 7.66
CA LEU A 1 -10.28 3.82 6.29
C LEU A 1 -11.45 4.75 5.95
N LYS A 2 -12.54 4.81 6.74
CA LYS A 2 -13.70 5.68 6.47
C LYS A 2 -13.33 7.15 6.19
N ALA A 3 -12.40 7.72 6.96
CA ALA A 3 -11.94 9.08 6.72
C ALA A 3 -11.26 9.24 5.34
N MET A 4 -10.56 8.21 4.87
CA MET A 4 -9.95 8.22 3.53
C MET A 4 -10.99 8.09 2.42
N GLU A 5 -12.06 7.32 2.64
CA GLU A 5 -13.17 7.22 1.70
C GLU A 5 -13.85 8.58 1.51
N ILE A 6 -14.18 9.27 2.60
CA ILE A 6 -14.77 10.61 2.57
C ILE A 6 -13.83 11.61 1.88
N PHE A 7 -12.53 11.52 2.18
CA PHE A 7 -11.53 12.40 1.56
C PHE A 7 -11.40 12.13 0.05
N ASN A 8 -11.48 10.86 -0.37
CA ASN A 8 -11.49 10.49 -1.78
C ASN A 8 -12.74 11.01 -2.50
N LEU A 9 -13.92 10.90 -1.88
CA LEU A 9 -15.16 11.45 -2.44
C LEU A 9 -15.07 12.97 -2.63
N ARG A 10 -14.46 13.70 -1.69
CA ARG A 10 -14.22 15.14 -1.83
C ARG A 10 -13.27 15.44 -3.00
N ALA A 11 -12.21 14.65 -3.17
CA ALA A 11 -11.28 14.81 -4.28
C ALA A 11 -11.97 14.60 -5.64
N ILE A 12 -12.83 13.58 -5.75
CA ILE A 12 -13.63 13.31 -6.95
C ILE A 12 -14.57 14.48 -7.25
N SER A 13 -15.33 14.93 -6.26
CA SER A 13 -16.25 16.07 -6.41
C SER A 13 -15.53 17.36 -6.82
N SER A 14 -14.33 17.61 -6.28
CA SER A 14 -13.50 18.75 -6.70
C SER A 14 -13.06 18.63 -8.15
N ALA A 15 -12.69 17.43 -8.60
CA ALA A 15 -12.31 17.17 -9.99
C ALA A 15 -13.49 17.39 -10.95
N GLU A 16 -14.68 16.95 -10.59
CA GLU A 16 -15.92 17.21 -11.37
C GLU A 16 -16.22 18.71 -11.49
N SER A 17 -15.85 19.49 -10.49
CA SER A 17 -15.97 20.95 -10.49
C SER A 17 -14.87 21.68 -11.28
N GLY A 18 -14.01 20.94 -11.98
CA GLY A 18 -12.90 21.48 -12.77
C GLY A 18 -11.67 21.90 -11.99
N LYS A 19 -11.60 21.58 -10.69
CA LYS A 19 -10.42 21.80 -9.85
C LYS A 19 -9.56 20.53 -9.81
N ALA A 20 -8.27 20.66 -10.13
CA ALA A 20 -7.34 19.53 -10.02
C ALA A 20 -7.06 19.20 -8.56
N PRO A 21 -7.45 18.01 -8.04
CA PRO A 21 -7.29 17.62 -6.63
C PRO A 21 -5.85 17.13 -6.36
N VAL A 22 -4.86 17.96 -6.65
CA VAL A 22 -3.44 17.59 -6.59
C VAL A 22 -2.99 17.28 -5.16
N MET A 23 -3.37 18.13 -4.21
CA MET A 23 -3.03 17.96 -2.80
C MET A 23 -3.72 16.73 -2.22
N GLU A 24 -5.01 16.58 -2.47
CA GLU A 24 -5.83 15.47 -1.98
C GLU A 24 -5.31 14.13 -2.50
N SER A 25 -5.00 14.04 -3.79
CA SER A 25 -4.44 12.84 -4.40
C SER A 25 -3.10 12.46 -3.80
N SER A 26 -2.23 13.45 -3.55
CA SER A 26 -0.92 13.25 -2.91
C SER A 26 -1.06 12.75 -1.46
N LEU A 27 -1.97 13.33 -0.68
CA LEU A 27 -2.26 12.89 0.69
C LEU A 27 -2.84 11.47 0.73
N LEU A 28 -3.77 11.15 -0.18
CA LEU A 28 -4.34 9.81 -0.32
C LEU A 28 -3.25 8.78 -0.65
N LYS A 29 -2.34 9.12 -1.57
CA LYS A 29 -1.22 8.24 -1.93
C LYS A 29 -0.30 7.99 -0.74
N ILE A 30 0.10 9.02 0.00
CA ILE A 30 0.95 8.90 1.18
C ILE A 30 0.29 8.02 2.25
N LYS A 31 -0.93 8.35 2.64
CA LYS A 31 -1.66 7.61 3.69
C LYS A 31 -2.01 6.19 3.26
N GLY A 32 -2.45 6.01 2.02
CA GLY A 32 -2.78 4.70 1.47
C GLY A 32 -1.59 3.75 1.45
N SER A 33 -0.41 4.23 1.01
CA SER A 33 0.81 3.43 1.02
C SER A 33 1.23 3.02 2.43
N ILE A 34 1.19 3.94 3.40
CA ILE A 34 1.52 3.67 4.80
C ILE A 34 0.57 2.64 5.41
N ILE A 35 -0.74 2.82 5.23
CA ILE A 35 -1.75 1.90 5.77
C ILE A 35 -1.56 0.51 5.17
N ARG A 36 -1.37 0.41 3.85
CA ARG A 36 -1.21 -0.87 3.16
C ARG A 36 0.05 -1.62 3.59
N GLN A 37 1.18 -0.91 3.76
CA GLN A 37 2.40 -1.48 4.30
C GLN A 37 2.23 -1.95 5.74
N LYS A 38 1.58 -1.16 6.58
CA LYS A 38 1.32 -1.51 7.98
C LYS A 38 0.38 -2.71 8.11
N THR A 39 -0.68 -2.75 7.31
CA THR A 39 -1.62 -3.88 7.29
C THR A 39 -0.92 -5.18 6.88
N SER A 40 -0.11 -5.16 5.81
CA SER A 40 0.63 -6.35 5.38
C SER A 40 1.66 -6.81 6.42
N ASP A 41 2.29 -5.89 7.15
CA ASP A 41 3.21 -6.23 8.25
C ASP A 41 2.48 -6.84 9.45
N LEU A 42 1.31 -6.30 9.81
CA LEU A 42 0.48 -6.85 10.88
C LEU A 42 -0.05 -8.25 10.56
N LEU A 43 -0.48 -8.48 9.32
CA LEU A 43 -0.91 -9.81 8.86
C LEU A 43 0.23 -10.82 8.95
N ARG A 44 1.42 -10.46 8.48
CA ARG A 44 2.62 -11.29 8.60
C ARG A 44 2.97 -11.60 10.06
N LYS A 45 2.92 -10.60 10.93
CA LYS A 45 3.18 -10.77 12.38
C LYS A 45 2.14 -11.65 13.06
N ALA A 46 0.87 -11.57 12.65
CA ALA A 46 -0.19 -12.41 13.20
C ALA A 46 0.01 -13.90 12.90
N ILE A 47 0.61 -14.24 11.76
CA ILE A 47 1.00 -15.62 11.41
C ILE A 47 2.22 -16.07 12.23
N GLY A 48 3.11 -15.13 12.54
CA GLY A 48 4.33 -15.41 13.29
C GLY A 48 5.46 -16.01 12.42
N PRO A 49 6.29 -16.91 13.01
CA PRO A 49 7.48 -17.46 12.34
C PRO A 49 7.20 -18.17 11.01
N GLN A 50 6.00 -18.74 10.86
CA GLN A 50 5.58 -19.45 9.64
C GLN A 50 5.46 -18.54 8.41
N ALA A 51 5.38 -17.22 8.60
CA ALA A 51 5.37 -16.23 7.51
C ALA A 51 6.77 -15.63 7.24
N LEU A 52 7.85 -16.14 7.85
CA LEU A 52 9.21 -15.67 7.60
C LEU A 52 9.83 -16.26 6.33
N PRO A 53 9.66 -17.57 6.04
CA PRO A 53 10.20 -18.15 4.82
C PRO A 53 9.51 -17.56 3.59
N TYR A 54 10.29 -17.25 2.55
CA TYR A 54 9.80 -16.91 1.23
C TYR A 54 10.23 -18.02 0.27
N ILE A 55 9.26 -18.88 -0.05
CA ILE A 55 9.47 -20.01 -0.97
C ILE A 55 8.80 -19.64 -2.28
N SER A 56 9.59 -19.21 -3.26
CA SER A 56 9.07 -18.76 -4.56
C SER A 56 8.39 -19.90 -5.31
N GLU A 57 8.90 -21.10 -5.17
CA GLU A 57 8.46 -22.31 -5.89
C GLU A 57 7.00 -22.69 -5.57
N GLN A 58 6.49 -22.31 -4.39
CA GLN A 58 5.07 -22.54 -4.04
C GLN A 58 4.07 -21.78 -4.92
N PHE A 59 4.55 -20.83 -5.75
CA PHE A 59 3.73 -20.09 -6.70
C PHE A 59 3.87 -20.59 -8.13
N ASP A 60 4.69 -21.64 -8.35
CA ASP A 60 4.89 -22.25 -9.65
C ASP A 60 3.75 -23.23 -9.95
N GLU A 61 3.37 -23.32 -11.23
CA GLU A 61 2.37 -24.27 -11.67
C GLU A 61 2.82 -25.70 -11.42
N GLY A 62 1.95 -26.51 -10.80
CA GLY A 62 2.25 -27.91 -10.48
C GLY A 62 3.02 -28.12 -9.16
N TRP A 63 3.27 -27.08 -8.38
CA TRP A 63 3.85 -27.25 -7.05
C TRP A 63 2.91 -28.05 -6.13
N ASN A 64 3.42 -29.12 -5.52
CA ASN A 64 2.63 -30.08 -4.73
C ASN A 64 3.25 -30.43 -3.38
N GLN A 65 4.22 -29.63 -2.93
CA GLN A 65 4.85 -29.83 -1.62
C GLN A 65 3.97 -29.26 -0.48
N GLU A 66 4.15 -29.77 0.73
CA GLU A 66 3.49 -29.22 1.89
C GLU A 66 3.92 -27.77 2.17
N THR A 67 2.95 -26.93 2.50
CA THR A 67 3.22 -25.55 2.89
C THR A 67 3.83 -25.46 4.28
N ILE A 68 4.72 -24.49 4.50
CA ILE A 68 5.17 -24.16 5.85
C ILE A 68 4.08 -23.34 6.53
N GLY A 69 3.38 -23.96 7.50
CA GLY A 69 2.24 -23.36 8.17
C GLY A 69 0.97 -23.38 7.31
N PRO A 70 0.00 -22.52 7.61
CA PRO A 70 -1.26 -22.47 6.87
C PRO A 70 -1.04 -22.00 5.44
N GLU A 71 -1.88 -22.45 4.51
CA GLU A 71 -1.77 -22.14 3.07
C GLU A 71 -1.65 -20.64 2.76
N TYR A 72 -2.29 -19.79 3.56
CA TYR A 72 -2.22 -18.34 3.39
C TYR A 72 -0.92 -17.69 3.88
N ALA A 73 -0.04 -18.41 4.58
CA ALA A 73 1.20 -17.85 5.11
C ALA A 73 2.14 -17.38 4.00
N GLY A 74 2.35 -18.22 2.98
CA GLY A 74 3.19 -17.88 1.83
C GLY A 74 2.70 -16.67 1.04
N PRO A 75 1.43 -16.64 0.59
CA PRO A 75 0.86 -15.47 -0.06
C PRO A 75 0.97 -14.16 0.75
N LEU A 76 0.78 -14.21 2.06
CA LEU A 76 0.90 -13.03 2.91
C LEU A 76 2.36 -12.58 3.09
N ALA A 77 3.31 -13.50 3.16
CA ALA A 77 4.74 -13.19 3.14
C ALA A 77 5.14 -12.50 1.82
N LYS A 78 4.74 -13.07 0.68
CA LYS A 78 4.94 -12.48 -0.66
C LYS A 78 4.35 -11.07 -0.74
N GLN A 79 3.13 -10.88 -0.27
CA GLN A 79 2.45 -9.59 -0.27
C GLN A 79 3.20 -8.54 0.57
N TYR A 80 3.73 -8.92 1.72
CA TYR A 80 4.55 -8.04 2.55
C TYR A 80 5.77 -7.51 1.78
N PHE A 81 6.51 -8.39 1.09
CA PHE A 81 7.68 -7.98 0.31
C PHE A 81 7.30 -7.10 -0.88
N ILE A 82 6.26 -7.47 -1.63
CA ILE A 82 5.79 -6.69 -2.80
C ILE A 82 5.36 -5.29 -2.37
N TYR A 83 4.70 -5.13 -1.23
CA TYR A 83 4.19 -3.82 -0.79
C TYR A 83 5.26 -2.88 -0.25
N ARG A 84 6.53 -3.33 -0.09
CA ARG A 84 7.61 -2.39 0.24
C ARG A 84 7.80 -1.30 -0.82
N LYS A 85 7.57 -1.62 -2.09
CA LYS A 85 7.75 -0.67 -3.20
C LYS A 85 6.63 0.36 -3.36
N ILE A 86 5.46 0.20 -2.73
CA ILE A 86 4.32 1.13 -2.93
C ILE A 86 4.58 2.54 -2.39
N SER A 87 5.55 2.74 -1.52
CA SER A 87 6.00 4.06 -1.10
C SER A 87 6.94 4.75 -2.09
N ILE A 88 7.38 4.03 -3.13
CA ILE A 88 8.37 4.50 -4.10
C ILE A 88 7.73 4.81 -5.44
N TYR A 89 7.01 3.86 -6.04
CA TYR A 89 6.43 4.06 -7.36
C TYR A 89 5.16 4.93 -7.35
N GLY A 90 4.77 5.47 -8.50
CA GLY A 90 3.68 6.45 -8.58
C GLY A 90 4.03 7.78 -7.91
N GLY A 91 5.32 8.14 -7.92
CA GLY A 91 5.89 9.24 -7.13
C GLY A 91 6.18 8.82 -5.70
N SER A 92 7.42 8.95 -5.24
CA SER A 92 7.78 8.56 -3.88
C SER A 92 7.00 9.37 -2.83
N ASN A 93 6.88 8.84 -1.64
CA ASN A 93 6.18 9.56 -0.56
C ASN A 93 6.84 10.91 -0.26
N GLU A 94 8.15 11.04 -0.47
CA GLU A 94 8.92 12.28 -0.31
C GLU A 94 8.51 13.31 -1.38
N ILE A 95 8.41 12.88 -2.65
CA ILE A 95 7.94 13.74 -3.75
C ILE A 95 6.49 14.16 -3.49
N GLN A 96 5.63 13.25 -3.05
CA GLN A 96 4.24 13.57 -2.73
C GLN A 96 4.13 14.58 -1.58
N LYS A 97 4.98 14.48 -0.56
CA LYS A 97 5.06 15.48 0.52
C LYS A 97 5.51 16.85 -0.01
N ASN A 98 6.46 16.88 -0.92
CA ASN A 98 6.90 18.13 -1.57
C ASN A 98 5.77 18.77 -2.39
N ILE A 99 4.97 17.97 -3.10
CA ILE A 99 3.81 18.47 -3.85
C ILE A 99 2.79 19.10 -2.88
N VAL A 100 2.48 18.42 -1.78
CA VAL A 100 1.58 18.95 -0.76
C VAL A 100 2.11 20.26 -0.16
N ALA A 101 3.40 20.30 0.19
CA ALA A 101 4.03 21.49 0.75
C ALA A 101 3.99 22.67 -0.23
N LYS A 102 4.32 22.45 -1.50
CA LYS A 102 4.25 23.50 -2.53
C LYS A 102 2.83 24.01 -2.75
N SER A 103 1.85 23.12 -2.74
CA SER A 103 0.44 23.47 -2.90
C SER A 103 -0.08 24.32 -1.73
N GLU A 104 0.31 23.98 -0.50
CA GLU A 104 -0.19 24.63 0.72
C GLU A 104 0.52 25.96 1.00
N PHE A 105 1.85 25.98 0.83
CA PHE A 105 2.66 27.15 1.17
C PHE A 105 2.93 28.07 -0.02
N ARG A 106 2.39 27.78 -1.21
CA ARG A 106 2.56 28.57 -2.45
C ARG A 106 4.03 28.86 -2.79
N MET A 107 4.91 27.88 -2.53
CA MET A 107 6.33 27.95 -2.86
C MET A 107 6.62 27.55 -4.32
#